data_07680ecf092393012e0a41011bfada3a
#
_entry.id   07680ecf092393012e0a41011bfada3a
#
_cell.length_a   1.000
_cell.length_b   1.000
_cell.length_c   1.000
_cell.angle_alpha   90.00
_cell.angle_beta   90.00
_cell.angle_gamma   90.00
#
_symmetry.space_group_name_H-M   'P 1'
#
loop_
_entity.id
_entity.type
_entity.pdbx_description
1 polymer ?
#
loop_
_entity_poly.entity_id
_entity_poly.type
_entity_poly.pdbx_seq_one_letter_code
_entity_poly.pdbx_strand_id
1 'polypeptide(L)' 'LAGVATGAIAQGALIAEQLGLPYVYVRSAPKDHGLENLIEGNLIPGQRVVVIEDLISTGGSSLKAVEAIRNVGL' A
#
# COMPACT_ATOMS: atom_id res chain seq x y z
N LEU A 1 0.75 6.30 5.29
CA LEU A 1 -0.28 5.26 5.16
C LEU A 1 -0.18 4.56 3.82
N ALA A 2 -0.49 3.29 3.80
CA ALA A 2 -0.51 2.51 2.58
C ALA A 2 -1.89 1.86 2.41
N GLY A 3 -2.62 2.24 1.38
CA GLY A 3 -3.90 1.62 1.04
C GLY A 3 -3.71 0.40 0.16
N VAL A 4 -4.52 -0.62 0.37
CA VAL A 4 -4.46 -1.84 -0.43
C VAL A 4 -5.47 -1.74 -1.57
N ALA A 5 -4.98 -1.85 -2.79
CA ALA A 5 -5.83 -1.76 -3.98
C ALA A 5 -6.79 -2.96 -4.05
N THR A 6 -7.97 -2.75 -4.54
CA THR A 6 -8.51 -1.49 -5.03
C THR A 6 -9.40 -0.84 -3.97
N GLY A 7 -10.00 -1.64 -3.12
CA GLY A 7 -11.06 -1.22 -2.21
C GLY A 7 -10.63 -0.16 -1.21
N ALA A 8 -9.41 -0.24 -0.71
CA ALA A 8 -8.95 0.67 0.32
C ALA A 8 -8.17 1.88 -0.21
N ILE A 9 -8.07 2.06 -1.52
CA ILE A 9 -7.34 3.22 -2.06
C ILE A 9 -7.99 4.53 -1.61
N ALA A 10 -9.28 4.69 -1.82
CA ALA A 10 -9.97 5.92 -1.47
C ALA A 10 -10.03 6.14 0.03
N GLN A 11 -10.33 5.11 0.80
CA GLN A 11 -10.39 5.19 2.25
C GLN A 11 -9.04 5.58 2.84
N GLY A 12 -7.98 4.94 2.35
CA GLY A 12 -6.62 5.27 2.81
C GLY A 12 -6.23 6.70 2.51
N ALA A 13 -6.57 7.19 1.32
CA ALA A 13 -6.30 8.57 0.93
C ALA A 13 -7.03 9.57 1.83
N LEU A 14 -8.29 9.29 2.14
CA LEU A 14 -9.08 10.15 3.01
C LEU A 14 -8.52 10.20 4.43
N ILE A 15 -8.10 9.05 4.94
CA ILE A 15 -7.48 8.98 6.27
C ILE A 15 -6.17 9.75 6.28
N ALA A 16 -5.34 9.57 5.26
CA ALA A 16 -4.06 10.28 5.17
C ALA A 16 -4.27 11.78 5.12
N GLU A 17 -5.25 12.25 4.36
CA GLU A 17 -5.60 13.66 4.28
C GLU A 17 -6.03 14.22 5.64
N GLN A 18 -6.88 13.48 6.35
CA GLN A 18 -7.35 13.88 7.67
C GLN A 18 -6.20 14.01 8.69
N LEU A 19 -5.24 13.11 8.61
CA LEU A 19 -4.14 13.05 9.56
C LEU A 19 -2.91 13.86 9.10
N GLY A 20 -2.93 14.39 7.89
CA GLY A 20 -1.79 15.10 7.34
C GLY A 20 -0.58 14.21 7.10
N LEU A 21 -0.81 12.95 6.71
CA LEU A 21 0.25 11.97 6.52
C LEU A 21 0.51 11.70 5.04
N PRO A 22 1.75 11.35 4.68
CA PRO A 22 2.04 10.87 3.33
C PRO A 22 1.25 9.61 3.01
N TYR A 23 0.98 9.37 1.73
CA TYR A 23 0.16 8.27 1.30
C TYR A 23 0.76 7.56 0.09
N VAL A 24 0.70 6.24 0.10
CA VAL A 24 0.96 5.39 -1.06
C VAL A 24 -0.16 4.36 -1.14
N TYR A 25 -0.32 3.72 -2.29
CA TYR A 25 -1.17 2.55 -2.34
C TYR A 25 -0.45 1.41 -3.04
N VAL A 26 -0.84 0.18 -2.71
CA VAL A 26 -0.22 -1.03 -3.22
C VAL A 26 -1.18 -1.70 -4.19
N ARG A 27 -0.74 -1.91 -5.41
CA ARG A 27 -1.51 -2.54 -6.46
C ARG A 27 -1.59 -4.05 -6.23
N SER A 28 -2.64 -4.67 -6.74
CA SER A 28 -2.79 -6.12 -6.65
C SER A 28 -1.91 -6.86 -7.66
N ALA A 29 -1.50 -6.17 -8.72
CA ALA A 29 -0.64 -6.73 -9.75
C ALA A 29 0.26 -5.63 -10.32
N PRO A 30 1.45 -5.97 -10.86
CA PRO A 30 2.33 -4.99 -11.48
C PRO A 30 1.62 -4.25 -12.62
N LYS A 31 1.96 -2.98 -12.79
CA LYS A 31 1.36 -2.12 -13.79
C LYS A 31 1.70 -2.57 -15.20
N ASP A 32 2.95 -2.97 -15.44
CA ASP A 32 3.44 -3.39 -16.74
C ASP A 32 4.11 -4.75 -16.64
N HIS A 33 4.15 -5.46 -17.77
CA HIS A 33 4.87 -6.73 -17.86
C HIS A 33 6.35 -6.51 -17.59
N GLY A 34 6.91 -7.32 -16.69
CA GLY A 34 8.31 -7.25 -16.36
C GLY A 34 8.70 -6.17 -15.38
N LEU A 35 7.78 -5.30 -15.00
CA LEU A 35 8.01 -4.31 -13.95
C LEU A 35 7.27 -4.76 -12.70
N GLU A 36 8.01 -4.86 -11.60
CA GLU A 36 7.45 -5.31 -10.32
C GLU A 36 7.11 -4.14 -9.42
N ASN A 37 6.68 -3.05 -10.02
CA ASN A 37 6.32 -1.87 -9.26
C ASN A 37 4.87 -1.99 -8.79
N LEU A 38 4.69 -2.47 -7.58
CA LEU A 38 3.36 -2.61 -6.97
C LEU A 38 2.96 -1.38 -6.18
N ILE A 39 3.89 -0.51 -5.84
CA ILE A 39 3.63 0.64 -4.98
C ILE A 39 3.52 1.90 -5.82
N GLU A 40 2.41 2.62 -5.68
CA GLU A 40 2.21 3.91 -6.30
C GLU A 40 2.40 4.99 -5.25
N GLY A 41 3.35 5.88 -5.49
CA GLY A 41 3.71 6.94 -4.58
C GLY A 41 5.15 6.80 -4.10
N ASN A 42 5.52 7.72 -3.20
CA ASN A 42 6.87 7.77 -2.64
C ASN A 42 6.94 7.07 -1.30
N LEU A 43 7.71 6.01 -1.25
CA LEU A 43 7.94 5.27 0.00
C LEU A 43 9.44 5.30 0.30
N ILE A 44 9.78 5.83 1.46
CA ILE A 44 11.17 6.01 1.87
C ILE A 44 11.57 4.87 2.80
N PRO A 45 12.69 4.18 2.56
CA PRO A 45 13.15 3.12 3.47
C PRO A 45 13.29 3.63 4.91
N GLY A 46 12.91 2.81 5.86
CA GLY A 46 12.97 3.14 7.27
C GLY A 46 11.72 3.80 7.84
N GLN A 47 10.75 4.13 7.00
CA GLN A 47 9.48 4.70 7.48
C GLN A 47 8.63 3.64 8.18
N ARG A 48 7.85 4.09 9.14
CA ARG A 48 6.78 3.28 9.72
C ARG A 48 5.56 3.40 8.83
N VAL A 49 4.96 2.26 8.49
CA VAL A 49 3.83 2.23 7.58
C VAL A 49 2.64 1.53 8.23
N VAL A 50 1.48 2.16 8.15
CA VAL A 50 0.21 1.54 8.54
C VAL A 50 -0.52 1.18 7.26
N VAL A 51 -0.92 -0.08 7.17
CA VAL A 51 -1.62 -0.62 6.00
C VAL A 51 -3.12 -0.54 6.22
N ILE A 52 -3.82 0.04 5.26
CA ILE A 52 -5.29 0.20 5.30
C ILE A 52 -5.92 -0.81 4.34
N GLU A 53 -6.83 -1.61 4.85
CA GLU A 53 -7.54 -2.62 4.09
C GLU A 53 -9.03 -2.55 4.42
N ASP A 54 -9.88 -2.64 3.40
CA ASP A 54 -11.33 -2.57 3.58
C ASP A 54 -11.96 -3.92 3.93
N LEU A 55 -11.35 -5.01 3.49
CA LEU A 55 -11.88 -6.35 3.72
C LEU A 55 -10.73 -7.35 3.85
N ILE A 56 -10.71 -8.08 4.95
CA ILE A 56 -9.76 -9.17 5.16
C ILE A 56 -10.55 -10.48 5.16
N SER A 57 -10.27 -11.34 4.19
CA SER A 57 -10.85 -12.67 4.10
C SER A 57 -9.82 -13.70 4.57
N THR A 58 -8.81 -13.98 3.72
CA THR A 58 -7.71 -14.89 4.08
C THR A 58 -6.48 -14.13 4.58
N GLY A 59 -6.46 -12.82 4.38
CA GLY A 59 -5.29 -12.00 4.65
C GLY A 59 -4.28 -11.94 3.52
N GLY A 60 -4.56 -12.60 2.39
CA GLY A 60 -3.61 -12.69 1.29
C GLY A 60 -3.24 -11.34 0.69
N SER A 61 -4.22 -10.50 0.43
CA SER A 61 -3.98 -9.16 -0.13
C SER A 61 -3.18 -8.28 0.81
N SER A 62 -3.54 -8.29 2.09
CA SER A 62 -2.85 -7.51 3.11
C SER A 62 -1.42 -7.96 3.29
N LEU A 63 -1.18 -9.27 3.31
CA LEU A 63 0.16 -9.83 3.46
C LEU A 63 1.03 -9.54 2.24
N LYS A 64 0.48 -9.58 1.05
CA LYS A 64 1.21 -9.20 -0.17
C LYS A 64 1.61 -7.73 -0.14
N ALA A 65 0.72 -6.87 0.35
CA ALA A 65 1.01 -5.45 0.48
C ALA A 65 2.17 -5.22 1.47
N VAL A 66 2.14 -5.89 2.61
CA VAL A 66 3.22 -5.80 3.60
C VAL A 66 4.53 -6.27 3.00
N GLU A 67 4.52 -7.36 2.25
CA GLU A 67 5.72 -7.88 1.61
C GLU A 67 6.28 -6.90 0.59
N ALA A 68 5.42 -6.30 -0.25
CA ALA A 68 5.84 -5.31 -1.23
C ALA A 68 6.48 -4.10 -0.56
N ILE A 69 5.91 -3.64 0.54
CA ILE A 69 6.44 -2.51 1.30
C ILE A 69 7.81 -2.85 1.90
N ARG A 70 7.95 -4.04 2.47
CA ARG A 70 9.22 -4.49 3.05
C ARG A 70 10.32 -4.62 2.01
N ASN A 71 9.97 -4.95 0.78
CA ASN A 71 10.94 -5.06 -0.30
C ASN A 71 11.55 -3.72 -0.69
N VAL A 72 10.99 -2.61 -0.24
CA VAL A 72 11.58 -1.29 -0.42
C VAL A 72 12.68 -1.01 0.61
N GLY A 73 12.88 -1.89 1.58
CA GLY A 73 13.92 -1.74 2.59
C GLY A 73 13.44 -1.17 3.91
N LEU A 74 12.18 -1.41 4.22
CA LEU A 74 11.60 -1.00 5.51
C LEU A 74 11.77 -2.11 6.59
#